data_e07e6387a31f4865180d0e0f32778388
#
_entry.id   e07e6387a31f4865180d0e0f32778388
#
_cell.length_a   1.000
_cell.length_b   1.000
_cell.length_c   1.000
_cell.angle_alpha   90.00
_cell.angle_beta   90.00
_cell.angle_gamma   90.00
#
_symmetry.space_group_name_H-M   'P 1'
#
loop_
_entity.id
_entity.type
_entity.pdbx_description
1 polymer ?
#
loop_
_entity_poly.entity_id
_entity_poly.type
_entity_poly.pdbx_seq_one_letter_code
_entity_poly.pdbx_strand_id
1 'polypeptide(L)'
;MLQVTNLGLRFADRKLFEDVNIKFTNGNCYGLIGANGAGKTTFLKLLSGELDSQQGHVSLGKGERLAVLRQNHFAYEENRVIDVVMMGHERLWDVMNRKNEIYMKDPFTEEDGILAAELEGEFAEMDGWSAESDAAQLLEGLGILVEYHDMLMGELDNAIKVKVLLAQALFGNPDVLLLDEPTNGLDISAIKWLEEFLINFENTVIVVSHDRHFLNNICTHICDLDFGKIQLYVGNYDFWYQSSQLARRMAEDNNKKKEEKIKELQEFIARFSANASKSKQATSRKKMLDKITLDDIKPSSRRYPYVRFTPDREIGNDLLIVEGVSKTVEGKEVLSNVSFTVNPNDKVILLGDEVAKTTLLKILAGEMEPDSGTVKWGITTSRSYMPKDNSEYFEGLKLSLVEWLRQYASPEEESEAYLRSFLGRMLFSGEEALKRAHVLSGGEKMRCMLSKMMLSKANVILLDEPTNHLDLESITAVNEGIIAFKGSVFFTSHDYEFIQTIANRVVELTPEGAINKEMDYENYLRFKGIID
;
A
#
# COMPACT_ATOMS: atom_id res chain seq x y z
N MET A 1 -15.08 8.03 21.25
CA MET A 1 -15.68 6.86 20.56
C MET A 1 -16.33 7.31 19.26
N LEU A 2 -15.87 6.80 18.12
CA LEU A 2 -16.39 7.13 16.78
C LEU A 2 -17.46 6.11 16.35
N GLN A 3 -18.62 6.59 15.91
CA GLN A 3 -19.72 5.73 15.48
C GLN A 3 -20.25 6.16 14.11
N VAL A 4 -20.45 5.18 13.24
CA VAL A 4 -21.06 5.31 11.92
C VAL A 4 -22.43 4.66 11.93
N THR A 5 -23.46 5.37 11.50
CA THR A 5 -24.86 4.89 11.52
C THR A 5 -25.49 5.07 10.15
N ASN A 6 -25.92 3.96 9.54
CA ASN A 6 -26.62 3.89 8.25
C ASN A 6 -25.92 4.71 7.13
N LEU A 7 -24.59 4.73 7.11
CA LEU A 7 -23.82 5.53 6.17
C LEU A 7 -23.99 5.01 4.74
N GLY A 8 -24.33 5.92 3.83
CA GLY A 8 -24.46 5.66 2.40
C GLY A 8 -23.90 6.79 1.57
N LEU A 9 -23.20 6.42 0.47
CA LEU A 9 -22.63 7.37 -0.50
C LEU A 9 -22.65 6.80 -1.90
N ARG A 10 -23.06 7.62 -2.88
CA ARG A 10 -23.04 7.31 -4.31
C ARG A 10 -22.34 8.41 -5.10
N PHE A 11 -21.56 8.03 -6.11
CA PHE A 11 -21.07 8.94 -7.13
C PHE A 11 -21.69 8.57 -8.48
N ALA A 12 -22.51 9.45 -9.01
CA ALA A 12 -23.32 9.19 -10.19
C ALA A 12 -24.08 7.85 -10.08
N ASP A 13 -23.82 6.90 -10.98
CA ASP A 13 -24.47 5.57 -10.95
C ASP A 13 -23.74 4.54 -10.08
N ARG A 14 -22.57 4.88 -9.55
CA ARG A 14 -21.77 3.97 -8.73
C ARG A 14 -22.06 4.16 -7.25
N LYS A 15 -22.60 3.11 -6.62
CA LYS A 15 -22.77 3.01 -5.19
C LYS A 15 -21.41 2.66 -4.54
N LEU A 16 -20.91 3.53 -3.66
CA LEU A 16 -19.68 3.25 -2.90
C LEU A 16 -19.97 2.58 -1.57
N PHE A 17 -20.96 3.10 -0.82
CA PHE A 17 -21.37 2.56 0.48
C PHE A 17 -22.87 2.44 0.58
N GLU A 18 -23.34 1.42 1.32
CA GLU A 18 -24.75 1.20 1.61
C GLU A 18 -24.92 0.57 2.99
N ASP A 19 -25.71 1.24 3.82
CA ASP A 19 -26.10 0.77 5.16
C ASP A 19 -24.92 0.39 6.06
N VAL A 20 -23.84 1.19 6.02
CA VAL A 20 -22.66 0.94 6.85
C VAL A 20 -22.95 1.35 8.28
N ASN A 21 -22.82 0.39 9.19
CA ASN A 21 -23.00 0.57 10.63
C ASN A 21 -21.79 -0.01 11.35
N ILE A 22 -20.94 0.85 11.93
CA ILE A 22 -19.74 0.44 12.65
C ILE A 22 -19.53 1.34 13.86
N LYS A 23 -19.05 0.73 14.94
CA LYS A 23 -18.64 1.40 16.15
C LYS A 23 -17.17 1.11 16.39
N PHE A 24 -16.36 2.15 16.39
CA PHE A 24 -14.94 2.09 16.71
C PHE A 24 -14.74 2.38 18.21
N THR A 25 -13.99 1.53 18.89
CA THR A 25 -13.79 1.60 20.35
C THR A 25 -12.31 1.86 20.66
N ASN A 26 -12.07 2.59 21.75
CA ASN A 26 -10.72 2.94 22.20
C ASN A 26 -9.87 1.68 22.49
N GLY A 27 -8.55 1.82 22.40
CA GLY A 27 -7.59 0.74 22.59
C GLY A 27 -7.55 -0.26 21.43
N ASN A 28 -8.09 0.10 20.26
CA ASN A 28 -8.10 -0.79 19.09
C ASN A 28 -7.58 -0.08 17.84
N CYS A 29 -6.83 -0.84 17.06
CA CYS A 29 -6.39 -0.45 15.72
C CYS A 29 -7.20 -1.21 14.68
N TYR A 30 -7.85 -0.47 13.79
CA TYR A 30 -8.71 -0.97 12.72
C TYR A 30 -8.04 -0.80 11.36
N GLY A 31 -7.65 -1.91 10.73
CA GLY A 31 -7.15 -1.90 9.36
C GLY A 31 -8.30 -1.87 8.36
N LEU A 32 -8.43 -0.79 7.60
CA LEU A 32 -9.44 -0.69 6.53
C LEU A 32 -8.85 -1.19 5.22
N ILE A 33 -9.34 -2.34 4.75
CA ILE A 33 -8.87 -3.00 3.54
C ILE A 33 -9.97 -3.09 2.49
N GLY A 34 -9.60 -3.26 1.24
CA GLY A 34 -10.53 -3.38 0.10
C GLY A 34 -9.81 -3.12 -1.21
N ALA A 35 -10.40 -3.57 -2.32
CA ALA A 35 -9.85 -3.39 -3.66
C ALA A 35 -9.57 -1.90 -3.99
N ASN A 36 -8.65 -1.64 -4.94
CA ASN A 36 -8.43 -0.27 -5.41
C ASN A 36 -9.70 0.31 -6.00
N GLY A 37 -10.00 1.56 -5.61
CA GLY A 37 -11.25 2.24 -5.97
C GLY A 37 -12.49 1.72 -5.24
N ALA A 38 -12.38 0.87 -4.20
CA ALA A 38 -13.51 0.47 -3.37
C ALA A 38 -14.06 1.61 -2.51
N GLY A 39 -13.25 2.68 -2.29
CA GLY A 39 -13.65 3.87 -1.54
C GLY A 39 -12.99 4.01 -0.17
N LYS A 40 -11.85 3.35 0.08
CA LYS A 40 -11.13 3.43 1.37
C LYS A 40 -10.83 4.87 1.81
N THR A 41 -10.13 5.63 0.99
CA THR A 41 -9.84 7.07 1.24
C THR A 41 -11.11 7.91 1.34
N THR A 42 -12.15 7.60 0.55
CA THR A 42 -13.45 8.28 0.63
C THR A 42 -14.13 8.00 1.96
N PHE A 43 -14.01 6.78 2.49
CA PHE A 43 -14.55 6.44 3.81
C PHE A 43 -13.80 7.20 4.92
N LEU A 44 -12.46 7.31 4.85
CA LEU A 44 -11.71 8.13 5.80
C LEU A 44 -12.15 9.61 5.75
N LYS A 45 -12.39 10.18 4.54
CA LYS A 45 -12.91 11.54 4.38
C LYS A 45 -14.32 11.75 4.96
N LEU A 46 -15.17 10.71 4.92
CA LEU A 46 -16.47 10.75 5.61
C LEU A 46 -16.30 10.70 7.13
N LEU A 47 -15.35 9.90 7.63
CA LEU A 47 -15.06 9.84 9.06
C LEU A 47 -14.46 11.13 9.60
N SER A 48 -13.61 11.80 8.82
CA SER A 48 -12.98 13.09 9.18
C SER A 48 -13.93 14.29 9.07
N GLY A 49 -15.07 14.13 8.40
CA GLY A 49 -15.97 15.24 8.09
C GLY A 49 -15.51 16.13 6.93
N GLU A 50 -14.45 15.73 6.19
CA GLU A 50 -14.03 16.42 4.95
C GLU A 50 -15.04 16.22 3.81
N LEU A 51 -15.85 15.18 3.89
CA LEU A 51 -16.91 14.85 2.93
C LEU A 51 -18.20 14.57 3.67
N ASP A 52 -19.30 15.20 3.23
CA ASP A 52 -20.62 14.94 3.78
C ASP A 52 -21.22 13.64 3.24
N SER A 53 -21.88 12.88 4.12
CA SER A 53 -22.62 11.69 3.72
C SER A 53 -23.95 12.06 3.06
N GLN A 54 -24.36 11.29 2.03
CA GLN A 54 -25.69 11.45 1.42
C GLN A 54 -26.80 10.79 2.26
N GLN A 55 -26.43 9.78 3.05
CA GLN A 55 -27.33 9.04 3.93
C GLN A 55 -26.59 8.64 5.20
N GLY A 56 -27.28 8.65 6.33
CA GLY A 56 -26.71 8.34 7.63
C GLY A 56 -25.82 9.47 8.19
N HIS A 57 -25.07 9.17 9.22
CA HIS A 57 -24.16 10.14 9.85
C HIS A 57 -22.99 9.45 10.55
N VAL A 58 -21.93 10.23 10.72
CA VAL A 58 -20.78 9.90 11.57
C VAL A 58 -20.88 10.75 12.83
N SER A 59 -20.68 10.16 13.99
CA SER A 59 -20.70 10.87 15.27
C SER A 59 -19.44 10.59 16.07
N LEU A 60 -18.81 11.65 16.55
CA LEU A 60 -17.67 11.62 17.47
C LEU A 60 -18.15 11.94 18.88
N GLY A 61 -17.59 11.35 19.90
CA GLY A 61 -17.90 11.64 21.29
C GLY A 61 -17.69 13.12 21.63
N LYS A 62 -18.50 13.65 22.55
CA LYS A 62 -18.40 15.08 22.93
C LYS A 62 -17.04 15.38 23.58
N GLY A 63 -16.31 16.32 23.00
CA GLY A 63 -15.00 16.73 23.48
C GLY A 63 -13.84 15.84 23.01
N GLU A 64 -14.13 14.78 22.24
CA GLU A 64 -13.10 13.93 21.65
C GLU A 64 -12.47 14.63 20.43
N ARG A 65 -11.15 14.46 20.26
CA ARG A 65 -10.35 15.03 19.19
C ARG A 65 -10.03 13.97 18.13
N LEU A 66 -10.25 14.32 16.87
CA LEU A 66 -9.92 13.48 15.73
C LEU A 66 -8.74 14.12 14.98
N ALA A 67 -7.71 13.32 14.71
CA ALA A 67 -6.57 13.71 13.88
C ALA A 67 -6.50 12.88 12.59
N VAL A 68 -6.06 13.52 11.51
CA VAL A 68 -5.98 12.91 10.18
C VAL A 68 -4.61 13.13 9.59
N LEU A 69 -4.00 12.09 9.05
CA LEU A 69 -2.79 12.23 8.24
C LEU A 69 -3.14 12.90 6.91
N ARG A 70 -2.73 14.17 6.76
CA ARG A 70 -2.94 14.96 5.55
C ARG A 70 -1.83 14.69 4.54
N GLN A 71 -2.20 14.56 3.26
CA GLN A 71 -1.23 14.28 2.18
C GLN A 71 -0.69 15.54 1.50
N ASN A 72 -1.24 16.74 1.81
CA ASN A 72 -0.80 18.00 1.21
C ASN A 72 0.39 18.59 1.96
N HIS A 73 1.59 18.22 1.55
CA HIS A 73 2.85 18.70 2.14
C HIS A 73 3.26 20.11 1.72
N PHE A 74 2.55 20.76 0.79
CA PHE A 74 2.79 22.16 0.39
C PHE A 74 2.01 23.18 1.24
N ALA A 75 1.15 22.73 2.15
CA ALA A 75 0.29 23.62 2.92
C ALA A 75 1.04 24.46 3.99
N TYR A 76 2.27 24.08 4.35
CA TYR A 76 3.01 24.62 5.50
C TYR A 76 4.41 25.12 5.16
N GLU A 77 4.70 25.47 3.90
CA GLU A 77 6.05 25.80 3.43
C GLU A 77 6.73 26.95 4.18
N GLU A 78 5.95 27.90 4.69
CA GLU A 78 6.43 29.08 5.43
C GLU A 78 6.57 28.86 6.95
N ASN A 79 6.20 27.66 7.46
CA ASN A 79 6.22 27.35 8.88
C ASN A 79 7.47 26.54 9.27
N ARG A 80 7.94 26.72 10.52
CA ARG A 80 9.01 25.87 11.07
C ARG A 80 8.49 24.43 11.26
N VAL A 81 9.36 23.47 11.06
CA VAL A 81 9.06 22.04 11.19
C VAL A 81 8.39 21.70 12.52
N ILE A 82 8.97 22.16 13.64
CA ILE A 82 8.43 21.87 14.98
C ILE A 82 7.06 22.51 15.20
N ASP A 83 6.85 23.71 14.67
CA ASP A 83 5.56 24.41 14.74
C ASP A 83 4.48 23.64 13.97
N VAL A 84 4.82 23.10 12.79
CA VAL A 84 3.91 22.28 11.98
C VAL A 84 3.44 21.07 12.76
N VAL A 85 4.32 20.41 13.51
CA VAL A 85 3.92 19.27 14.37
C VAL A 85 2.93 19.73 15.44
N MET A 86 3.23 20.84 16.15
CA MET A 86 2.34 21.38 17.19
C MET A 86 0.99 21.84 16.66
N MET A 87 0.90 22.29 15.39
CA MET A 87 -0.36 22.62 14.70
C MET A 87 -1.30 21.41 14.58
N GLY A 88 -0.82 20.18 14.78
CA GLY A 88 -1.64 18.96 14.86
C GLY A 88 -2.65 19.00 15.99
N HIS A 89 -2.43 19.81 17.02
CA HIS A 89 -3.39 20.11 18.08
C HIS A 89 -3.89 21.56 17.94
N GLU A 90 -4.86 21.80 17.05
CA GLU A 90 -5.33 23.15 16.66
C GLU A 90 -5.67 24.04 17.87
N ARG A 91 -6.34 23.50 18.90
CA ARG A 91 -6.71 24.30 20.09
C ARG A 91 -5.49 24.70 20.92
N LEU A 92 -4.54 23.79 21.12
CA LEU A 92 -3.29 24.08 21.83
C LEU A 92 -2.50 25.17 21.09
N TRP A 93 -2.40 25.06 19.77
CA TRP A 93 -1.72 26.03 18.91
C TRP A 93 -2.37 27.41 18.96
N ASP A 94 -3.71 27.48 18.90
CA ASP A 94 -4.46 28.74 19.04
C ASP A 94 -4.21 29.41 20.41
N VAL A 95 -4.34 28.64 21.49
CA VAL A 95 -4.10 29.12 22.86
C VAL A 95 -2.68 29.63 23.04
N MET A 96 -1.69 28.87 22.53
CA MET A 96 -0.27 29.28 22.60
C MET A 96 -0.01 30.61 21.89
N ASN A 97 -0.54 30.78 20.67
CA ASN A 97 -0.36 32.00 19.89
C ASN A 97 -1.08 33.20 20.54
N ARG A 98 -2.32 33.03 20.95
CA ARG A 98 -3.09 34.09 21.64
C ARG A 98 -2.44 34.50 22.96
N LYS A 99 -1.94 33.53 23.73
CA LYS A 99 -1.19 33.80 24.94
C LYS A 99 0.04 34.68 24.65
N ASN A 100 0.84 34.28 23.64
CA ASN A 100 2.04 35.02 23.24
C ASN A 100 1.70 36.42 22.74
N GLU A 101 0.64 36.59 21.93
CA GLU A 101 0.16 37.90 21.45
C GLU A 101 -0.25 38.81 22.60
N ILE A 102 -0.95 38.29 23.62
CA ILE A 102 -1.38 39.07 24.78
C ILE A 102 -0.17 39.57 25.57
N TYR A 103 0.84 38.75 25.80
CA TYR A 103 2.04 39.13 26.53
C TYR A 103 2.91 40.18 25.76
N MET A 104 2.75 40.26 24.43
CA MET A 104 3.45 41.25 23.61
C MET A 104 2.72 42.59 23.50
N LYS A 105 1.51 42.73 24.07
CA LYS A 105 0.76 43.97 24.01
C LYS A 105 1.40 45.10 24.86
N ASP A 106 1.45 46.28 24.28
CA ASP A 106 1.84 47.52 24.97
C ASP A 106 0.84 48.62 24.61
N PRO A 107 0.07 49.19 25.58
CA PRO A 107 0.06 48.86 27.01
C PRO A 107 -0.67 47.55 27.33
N PHE A 108 -0.19 46.82 28.33
CA PHE A 108 -0.82 45.65 28.90
C PHE A 108 -1.91 46.06 29.91
N THR A 109 -3.15 45.68 29.71
CA THR A 109 -4.30 46.06 30.53
C THR A 109 -4.65 45.02 31.59
N GLU A 110 -5.50 45.39 32.57
CA GLU A 110 -6.00 44.46 33.58
C GLU A 110 -6.85 43.32 32.94
N GLU A 111 -7.62 43.66 31.89
CA GLU A 111 -8.40 42.67 31.11
C GLU A 111 -7.48 41.68 30.37
N ASP A 112 -6.36 42.17 29.84
CA ASP A 112 -5.34 41.30 29.24
C ASP A 112 -4.72 40.37 30.27
N GLY A 113 -4.53 40.81 31.52
CA GLY A 113 -4.05 39.96 32.60
C GLY A 113 -5.01 38.83 32.98
N ILE A 114 -6.32 39.10 33.03
CA ILE A 114 -7.34 38.09 33.29
C ILE A 114 -7.36 37.06 32.16
N LEU A 115 -7.39 37.54 30.91
CA LEU A 115 -7.40 36.64 29.75
C LEU A 115 -6.11 35.80 29.63
N ALA A 116 -4.95 36.39 29.95
CA ALA A 116 -3.69 35.66 29.99
C ALA A 116 -3.73 34.52 31.01
N ALA A 117 -4.29 34.76 32.20
CA ALA A 117 -4.41 33.75 33.25
C ALA A 117 -5.38 32.60 32.86
N GLU A 118 -6.48 32.94 32.17
CA GLU A 118 -7.39 31.91 31.61
C GLU A 118 -6.71 31.04 30.56
N LEU A 119 -5.98 31.68 29.61
CA LEU A 119 -5.24 30.97 28.57
C LEU A 119 -4.07 30.14 29.15
N GLU A 120 -3.40 30.59 30.20
CA GLU A 120 -2.39 29.81 30.92
C GLU A 120 -2.99 28.53 31.55
N GLY A 121 -4.18 28.67 32.15
CA GLY A 121 -4.91 27.51 32.69
C GLY A 121 -5.26 26.49 31.59
N GLU A 122 -5.84 26.94 30.49
CA GLU A 122 -6.18 26.09 29.36
C GLU A 122 -4.94 25.46 28.70
N PHE A 123 -3.85 26.22 28.57
CA PHE A 123 -2.57 25.73 28.07
C PHE A 123 -1.99 24.62 28.94
N ALA A 124 -2.07 24.78 30.27
CA ALA A 124 -1.61 23.76 31.21
C ALA A 124 -2.47 22.50 31.20
N GLU A 125 -3.80 22.62 31.02
CA GLU A 125 -4.73 21.49 30.90
C GLU A 125 -4.46 20.63 29.65
N MET A 126 -3.86 21.22 28.61
CA MET A 126 -3.50 20.55 27.36
C MET A 126 -2.02 20.12 27.32
N ASP A 127 -1.33 20.05 28.46
CA ASP A 127 0.10 19.74 28.56
C ASP A 127 1.00 20.65 27.69
N GLY A 128 0.60 21.90 27.51
CA GLY A 128 1.26 22.84 26.61
C GLY A 128 2.72 23.12 26.95
N TRP A 129 3.14 22.96 28.20
CA TRP A 129 4.54 23.14 28.64
C TRP A 129 5.49 22.08 28.08
N SER A 130 5.01 20.87 27.79
CA SER A 130 5.79 19.79 27.18
C SER A 130 5.67 19.73 25.66
N ALA A 131 4.77 20.53 25.06
CA ALA A 131 4.38 20.44 23.65
C ALA A 131 5.57 20.46 22.65
N GLU A 132 6.55 21.34 22.87
CA GLU A 132 7.73 21.44 22.01
C GLU A 132 8.65 20.21 22.18
N SER A 133 8.80 19.71 23.42
CA SER A 133 9.57 18.49 23.69
C SER A 133 8.89 17.26 23.09
N ASP A 134 7.57 17.16 23.20
CA ASP A 134 6.78 16.04 22.66
C ASP A 134 6.82 16.04 21.12
N ALA A 135 6.73 17.23 20.52
CA ALA A 135 6.90 17.40 19.08
C ALA A 135 8.31 16.98 18.61
N ALA A 136 9.35 17.36 19.34
CA ALA A 136 10.73 16.96 19.04
C ALA A 136 10.92 15.45 19.14
N GLN A 137 10.35 14.78 20.16
CA GLN A 137 10.42 13.32 20.31
C GLN A 137 9.75 12.58 19.13
N LEU A 138 8.61 13.07 18.64
CA LEU A 138 7.95 12.50 17.46
C LEU A 138 8.81 12.64 16.20
N LEU A 139 9.44 13.81 16.00
CA LEU A 139 10.35 14.06 14.88
C LEU A 139 11.58 13.15 14.93
N GLU A 140 12.24 13.07 16.08
CA GLU A 140 13.40 12.20 16.28
C GLU A 140 13.05 10.72 16.09
N GLY A 141 11.90 10.28 16.59
CA GLY A 141 11.41 8.90 16.42
C GLY A 141 11.19 8.53 14.96
N LEU A 142 10.75 9.49 14.12
CA LEU A 142 10.64 9.32 12.67
C LEU A 142 11.96 9.52 11.91
N GLY A 143 13.09 9.69 12.65
CA GLY A 143 14.43 9.82 12.09
C GLY A 143 14.70 11.21 11.50
N ILE A 144 14.00 12.26 11.96
CA ILE A 144 14.25 13.65 11.58
C ILE A 144 15.24 14.25 12.60
N LEU A 145 16.42 14.63 12.11
CA LEU A 145 17.48 15.16 12.96
C LEU A 145 17.10 16.51 13.55
N VAL A 146 17.61 16.81 14.76
CA VAL A 146 17.34 18.06 15.50
C VAL A 146 17.65 19.31 14.68
N GLU A 147 18.65 19.26 13.80
CA GLU A 147 19.03 20.36 12.92
C GLU A 147 17.92 20.82 11.96
N TYR A 148 16.96 19.93 11.65
CA TYR A 148 15.82 20.25 10.79
C TYR A 148 14.63 20.85 11.54
N HIS A 149 14.58 20.76 12.90
CA HIS A 149 13.41 21.16 13.68
C HIS A 149 13.08 22.66 13.56
N ASP A 150 14.09 23.50 13.45
CA ASP A 150 13.95 24.97 13.30
C ASP A 150 13.94 25.44 11.85
N MET A 151 14.16 24.56 10.87
CA MET A 151 14.11 24.90 9.46
C MET A 151 12.66 25.11 8.99
N LEU A 152 12.49 25.84 7.89
CA LEU A 152 11.19 25.96 7.24
C LEU A 152 10.84 24.68 6.46
N MET A 153 9.56 24.31 6.48
CA MET A 153 9.07 23.16 5.68
C MET A 153 9.45 23.27 4.20
N GLY A 154 9.45 24.48 3.63
CA GLY A 154 9.83 24.73 2.23
C GLY A 154 11.27 24.31 1.89
N GLU A 155 12.17 24.31 2.87
CA GLU A 155 13.59 23.97 2.70
C GLU A 155 13.87 22.46 2.73
N LEU A 156 12.88 21.64 3.13
CA LEU A 156 13.02 20.20 3.28
C LEU A 156 12.71 19.43 2.00
N ASP A 157 13.34 18.28 1.86
CA ASP A 157 12.98 17.29 0.84
C ASP A 157 11.58 16.72 1.09
N ASN A 158 10.88 16.32 0.03
CA ASN A 158 9.53 15.77 0.11
C ASN A 158 9.41 14.55 1.04
N ALA A 159 10.43 13.70 1.10
CA ALA A 159 10.45 12.54 1.99
C ALA A 159 10.42 12.94 3.47
N ILE A 160 11.14 14.01 3.84
CA ILE A 160 11.15 14.53 5.22
C ILE A 160 9.81 15.22 5.50
N LYS A 161 9.25 15.99 4.55
CA LYS A 161 7.94 16.64 4.70
C LYS A 161 6.83 15.64 5.06
N VAL A 162 6.81 14.48 4.41
CA VAL A 162 5.83 13.42 4.71
C VAL A 162 5.96 12.94 6.16
N LYS A 163 7.18 12.73 6.65
CA LYS A 163 7.45 12.35 8.04
C LYS A 163 6.99 13.43 9.05
N VAL A 164 7.19 14.71 8.72
CA VAL A 164 6.70 15.83 9.56
C VAL A 164 5.18 15.85 9.65
N LEU A 165 4.46 15.64 8.53
CA LEU A 165 2.99 15.56 8.55
C LEU A 165 2.48 14.33 9.30
N LEU A 166 3.21 13.24 9.30
CA LEU A 166 2.89 12.10 10.14
C LEU A 166 3.06 12.46 11.63
N ALA A 167 4.19 13.09 12.01
CA ALA A 167 4.38 13.60 13.38
C ALA A 167 3.25 14.56 13.79
N GLN A 168 2.82 15.47 12.90
CA GLN A 168 1.67 16.36 13.11
C GLN A 168 0.39 15.59 13.46
N ALA A 169 0.08 14.52 12.72
CA ALA A 169 -1.12 13.72 12.96
C ALA A 169 -1.06 12.94 14.30
N LEU A 170 0.13 12.50 14.69
CA LEU A 170 0.35 11.77 15.96
C LEU A 170 0.36 12.70 17.18
N PHE A 171 0.59 14.00 17.00
CA PHE A 171 0.82 14.94 18.08
C PHE A 171 -0.39 15.16 19.00
N GLY A 172 -0.12 15.24 20.30
CA GLY A 172 -1.09 15.58 21.34
C GLY A 172 -2.10 14.45 21.63
N ASN A 173 -1.78 13.19 21.35
CA ASN A 173 -2.56 12.00 21.70
C ASN A 173 -4.07 12.09 21.34
N PRO A 174 -4.43 12.16 20.04
CA PRO A 174 -5.84 12.28 19.62
C PRO A 174 -6.68 11.07 20.07
N ASP A 175 -7.97 11.28 20.36
CA ASP A 175 -8.92 10.21 20.71
C ASP A 175 -9.20 9.27 19.54
N VAL A 176 -9.13 9.83 18.31
CA VAL A 176 -9.28 9.06 17.06
C VAL A 176 -8.22 9.53 16.08
N LEU A 177 -7.44 8.57 15.58
CA LEU A 177 -6.38 8.79 14.60
C LEU A 177 -6.73 8.11 13.28
N LEU A 178 -6.78 8.88 12.18
CA LEU A 178 -7.03 8.38 10.83
C LEU A 178 -5.76 8.48 9.99
N LEU A 179 -5.28 7.33 9.52
CA LEU A 179 -4.05 7.22 8.74
C LEU A 179 -4.35 6.62 7.36
N ASP A 180 -4.03 7.35 6.29
CA ASP A 180 -4.13 6.85 4.92
C ASP A 180 -2.73 6.65 4.35
N GLU A 181 -2.32 5.38 4.19
CA GLU A 181 -1.01 4.93 3.71
C GLU A 181 0.18 5.56 4.48
N PRO A 182 0.23 5.41 5.82
CA PRO A 182 1.25 6.09 6.65
C PRO A 182 2.67 5.57 6.45
N THR A 183 2.85 4.39 5.88
CA THR A 183 4.17 3.78 5.61
C THR A 183 4.81 4.28 4.32
N ASN A 184 4.05 4.96 3.46
CA ASN A 184 4.57 5.45 2.18
C ASN A 184 5.67 6.50 2.38
N GLY A 185 6.84 6.24 1.79
CA GLY A 185 7.99 7.14 1.87
C GLY A 185 8.77 7.09 3.19
N LEU A 186 8.43 6.17 4.10
CA LEU A 186 9.20 5.91 5.31
C LEU A 186 10.31 4.87 5.05
N ASP A 187 11.43 5.03 5.71
CA ASP A 187 12.44 3.99 5.83
C ASP A 187 12.04 2.95 6.90
N ILE A 188 12.72 1.81 6.90
CA ILE A 188 12.40 0.69 7.78
C ILE A 188 12.46 1.07 9.27
N SER A 189 13.40 1.91 9.65
CA SER A 189 13.54 2.36 11.05
C SER A 189 12.35 3.20 11.48
N ALA A 190 11.89 4.12 10.61
CA ALA A 190 10.71 4.93 10.86
C ALA A 190 9.42 4.08 10.87
N ILE A 191 9.29 3.06 9.99
CA ILE A 191 8.15 2.13 10.01
C ILE A 191 8.12 1.36 11.33
N LYS A 192 9.25 0.80 11.76
CA LYS A 192 9.34 0.06 13.03
C LYS A 192 8.98 0.94 14.23
N TRP A 193 9.50 2.17 14.28
CA TRP A 193 9.15 3.11 15.31
C TRP A 193 7.64 3.44 15.30
N LEU A 194 7.04 3.63 14.11
CA LEU A 194 5.61 3.88 13.97
C LEU A 194 4.78 2.68 14.45
N GLU A 195 5.20 1.45 14.13
CA GLU A 195 4.55 0.23 14.64
C GLU A 195 4.55 0.20 16.17
N GLU A 196 5.70 0.43 16.79
CA GLU A 196 5.83 0.46 18.24
C GLU A 196 4.97 1.57 18.88
N PHE A 197 4.93 2.76 18.25
CA PHE A 197 4.08 3.86 18.67
C PHE A 197 2.59 3.47 18.63
N LEU A 198 2.13 2.90 17.51
CA LEU A 198 0.71 2.54 17.31
C LEU A 198 0.27 1.34 18.16
N ILE A 199 1.16 0.38 18.44
CA ILE A 199 0.89 -0.74 19.36
C ILE A 199 0.62 -0.22 20.80
N ASN A 200 1.36 0.81 21.22
CA ASN A 200 1.23 1.41 22.54
C ASN A 200 0.16 2.53 22.59
N PHE A 201 -0.48 2.84 21.47
CA PHE A 201 -1.47 3.90 21.40
C PHE A 201 -2.80 3.47 22.04
N GLU A 202 -3.20 4.13 23.13
CA GLU A 202 -4.35 3.72 23.95
C GLU A 202 -5.71 4.08 23.36
N ASN A 203 -5.75 4.96 22.36
CA ASN A 203 -6.98 5.45 21.74
C ASN A 203 -7.35 4.67 20.46
N THR A 204 -8.26 5.20 19.66
CA THR A 204 -8.74 4.54 18.44
C THR A 204 -7.85 4.89 17.25
N VAL A 205 -7.35 3.88 16.54
CA VAL A 205 -6.64 4.06 15.26
C VAL A 205 -7.45 3.44 14.13
N ILE A 206 -7.60 4.15 13.02
CA ILE A 206 -8.15 3.61 11.77
C ILE A 206 -7.11 3.86 10.68
N VAL A 207 -6.58 2.77 10.11
CA VAL A 207 -5.50 2.83 9.14
C VAL A 207 -5.86 2.15 7.83
N VAL A 208 -5.53 2.81 6.73
CA VAL A 208 -5.48 2.20 5.39
C VAL A 208 -4.02 1.97 5.07
N SER A 209 -3.64 0.75 4.72
CA SER A 209 -2.30 0.44 4.23
C SER A 209 -2.33 -0.73 3.24
N HIS A 210 -1.38 -0.73 2.32
CA HIS A 210 -1.07 -1.83 1.43
C HIS A 210 0.11 -2.69 1.93
N ASP A 211 0.70 -2.33 3.06
CA ASP A 211 1.73 -3.10 3.75
C ASP A 211 1.09 -4.13 4.70
N ARG A 212 1.23 -5.42 4.34
CA ARG A 212 0.66 -6.53 5.12
C ARG A 212 1.36 -6.73 6.45
N HIS A 213 2.69 -6.60 6.46
CA HIS A 213 3.49 -6.74 7.68
C HIS A 213 3.06 -5.70 8.70
N PHE A 214 2.97 -4.45 8.27
CA PHE A 214 2.49 -3.36 9.08
C PHE A 214 1.07 -3.63 9.64
N LEU A 215 0.10 -4.02 8.77
CA LEU A 215 -1.25 -4.35 9.23
C LEU A 215 -1.28 -5.54 10.19
N ASN A 216 -0.42 -6.55 10.01
CA ASN A 216 -0.34 -7.70 10.90
C ASN A 216 0.17 -7.32 12.30
N ASN A 217 1.13 -6.40 12.37
CA ASN A 217 1.75 -6.00 13.62
C ASN A 217 0.85 -5.10 14.47
N ILE A 218 0.13 -4.16 13.84
CA ILE A 218 -0.60 -3.12 14.58
C ILE A 218 -2.10 -3.38 14.71
N CYS A 219 -2.74 -4.08 13.74
CA CYS A 219 -4.20 -4.17 13.73
C CYS A 219 -4.74 -5.22 14.70
N THR A 220 -5.71 -4.81 15.51
CA THR A 220 -6.56 -5.67 16.34
C THR A 220 -7.83 -6.11 15.62
N HIS A 221 -8.26 -5.33 14.63
CA HIS A 221 -9.48 -5.56 13.85
C HIS A 221 -9.23 -5.22 12.37
N ILE A 222 -9.91 -5.94 11.48
CA ILE A 222 -9.92 -5.65 10.05
C ILE A 222 -11.33 -5.27 9.61
N CYS A 223 -11.46 -4.09 8.99
CA CYS A 223 -12.65 -3.60 8.31
C CYS A 223 -12.54 -3.91 6.82
N ASP A 224 -13.21 -4.95 6.37
CA ASP A 224 -13.20 -5.40 4.98
C ASP A 224 -14.28 -4.68 4.17
N LEU A 225 -13.86 -3.77 3.29
CA LEU A 225 -14.73 -3.03 2.37
C LEU A 225 -14.87 -3.80 1.06
N ASP A 226 -16.00 -4.48 0.89
CA ASP A 226 -16.34 -5.22 -0.34
C ASP A 226 -17.79 -4.98 -0.75
N PHE A 227 -18.04 -4.76 -2.05
CA PHE A 227 -19.37 -4.46 -2.63
C PHE A 227 -20.15 -3.35 -1.91
N GLY A 228 -19.48 -2.31 -1.44
CA GLY A 228 -20.09 -1.16 -0.76
C GLY A 228 -20.57 -1.45 0.66
N LYS A 229 -20.19 -2.58 1.21
CA LYS A 229 -20.42 -2.94 2.62
C LYS A 229 -19.11 -3.05 3.35
N ILE A 230 -19.12 -2.75 4.63
CA ILE A 230 -17.95 -2.93 5.48
C ILE A 230 -18.28 -4.04 6.49
N GLN A 231 -17.46 -5.08 6.48
CA GLN A 231 -17.54 -6.17 7.43
C GLN A 231 -16.37 -6.12 8.40
N LEU A 232 -16.68 -6.17 9.70
CA LEU A 232 -15.69 -6.13 10.76
C LEU A 232 -15.26 -7.55 11.15
N TYR A 233 -13.96 -7.78 11.20
CA TYR A 233 -13.34 -9.00 11.69
C TYR A 233 -12.44 -8.67 12.90
N VAL A 234 -12.50 -9.50 13.93
CA VAL A 234 -11.60 -9.40 15.09
C VAL A 234 -10.34 -10.21 14.80
N GLY A 235 -9.19 -9.57 14.85
CA GLY A 235 -7.89 -10.15 14.54
C GLY A 235 -7.12 -9.30 13.52
N ASN A 236 -5.90 -9.71 13.20
CA ASN A 236 -5.02 -9.05 12.24
C ASN A 236 -5.31 -9.47 10.79
N TYR A 237 -4.49 -8.97 9.85
CA TYR A 237 -4.68 -9.23 8.42
C TYR A 237 -4.59 -10.74 8.07
N ASP A 238 -3.64 -11.48 8.64
CA ASP A 238 -3.47 -12.91 8.35
C ASP A 238 -4.67 -13.72 8.85
N PHE A 239 -5.18 -13.41 10.04
CA PHE A 239 -6.38 -14.06 10.57
C PHE A 239 -7.60 -13.79 9.67
N TRP A 240 -7.77 -12.52 9.23
CA TRP A 240 -8.82 -12.17 8.28
C TRP A 240 -8.65 -12.94 6.97
N TYR A 241 -7.44 -12.98 6.40
CA TYR A 241 -7.16 -13.66 5.13
C TYR A 241 -7.49 -15.15 5.20
N GLN A 242 -7.01 -15.85 6.23
CA GLN A 242 -7.30 -17.27 6.43
C GLN A 242 -8.80 -17.52 6.65
N SER A 243 -9.46 -16.71 7.48
CA SER A 243 -10.88 -16.82 7.77
C SER A 243 -11.75 -16.57 6.54
N SER A 244 -11.42 -15.57 5.73
CA SER A 244 -12.13 -15.24 4.50
C SER A 244 -11.99 -16.35 3.44
N GLN A 245 -10.78 -16.91 3.28
CA GLN A 245 -10.53 -18.04 2.38
C GLN A 245 -11.29 -19.30 2.82
N LEU A 246 -11.28 -19.60 4.12
CA LEU A 246 -12.02 -20.73 4.67
C LEU A 246 -13.53 -20.58 4.48
N ALA A 247 -14.09 -19.41 4.80
CA ALA A 247 -15.52 -19.12 4.61
C ALA A 247 -15.92 -19.27 3.14
N ARG A 248 -15.11 -18.79 2.21
CA ARG A 248 -15.33 -18.95 0.78
C ARG A 248 -15.34 -20.41 0.35
N ARG A 249 -14.34 -21.21 0.75
CA ARG A 249 -14.26 -22.65 0.45
C ARG A 249 -15.48 -23.39 1.00
N MET A 250 -15.87 -23.10 2.24
CA MET A 250 -17.05 -23.71 2.86
C MET A 250 -18.34 -23.38 2.08
N ALA A 251 -18.49 -22.14 1.63
CA ALA A 251 -19.64 -21.71 0.84
C ALA A 251 -19.66 -22.39 -0.55
N GLU A 252 -18.50 -22.49 -1.23
CA GLU A 252 -18.36 -23.20 -2.50
C GLU A 252 -18.71 -24.70 -2.35
N ASP A 253 -18.17 -25.38 -1.33
CA ASP A 253 -18.46 -26.79 -1.03
C ASP A 253 -19.95 -27.01 -0.68
N ASN A 254 -20.55 -26.10 0.09
CA ASN A 254 -21.97 -26.18 0.40
C ASN A 254 -22.83 -26.00 -0.85
N ASN A 255 -22.49 -25.05 -1.72
CA ASN A 255 -23.22 -24.86 -2.98
C ASN A 255 -23.07 -26.07 -3.89
N LYS A 256 -21.89 -26.65 -4.01
CA LYS A 256 -21.68 -27.88 -4.78
C LYS A 256 -22.56 -29.03 -4.28
N LYS A 257 -22.64 -29.24 -2.96
CA LYS A 257 -23.54 -30.23 -2.36
C LYS A 257 -25.01 -29.92 -2.63
N LYS A 258 -25.40 -28.63 -2.57
CA LYS A 258 -26.78 -28.20 -2.92
C LYS A 258 -27.09 -28.42 -4.40
N GLU A 259 -26.15 -28.13 -5.32
CA GLU A 259 -26.28 -28.39 -6.76
C GLU A 259 -26.43 -29.89 -7.07
N GLU A 260 -25.62 -30.73 -6.47
CA GLU A 260 -25.74 -32.20 -6.58
C GLU A 260 -27.14 -32.64 -6.10
N LYS A 261 -27.60 -32.10 -5.00
CA LYS A 261 -28.94 -32.39 -4.47
C LYS A 261 -30.08 -31.89 -5.35
N ILE A 262 -29.94 -30.71 -5.94
CA ILE A 262 -30.87 -30.17 -6.94
C ILE A 262 -30.95 -31.11 -8.13
N LYS A 263 -29.80 -31.55 -8.66
CA LYS A 263 -29.72 -32.45 -9.79
C LYS A 263 -30.40 -33.80 -9.49
N GLU A 264 -30.12 -34.43 -8.34
CA GLU A 264 -30.78 -35.67 -7.91
C GLU A 264 -32.32 -35.49 -7.83
N LEU A 265 -32.79 -34.38 -7.24
CA LEU A 265 -34.24 -34.11 -7.13
C LEU A 265 -34.89 -33.89 -8.49
N GLN A 266 -34.22 -33.13 -9.39
CA GLN A 266 -34.71 -32.90 -10.77
C GLN A 266 -34.78 -34.22 -11.57
N GLU A 267 -33.77 -35.07 -11.52
CA GLU A 267 -33.75 -36.38 -12.19
C GLU A 267 -34.87 -37.29 -11.63
N PHE A 268 -35.07 -37.30 -10.32
CA PHE A 268 -36.18 -38.06 -9.71
C PHE A 268 -37.55 -37.53 -10.15
N ILE A 269 -37.75 -36.20 -10.12
CA ILE A 269 -39.02 -35.59 -10.55
C ILE A 269 -39.27 -35.88 -12.03
N ALA A 270 -38.26 -35.74 -12.91
CA ALA A 270 -38.41 -36.02 -14.33
C ALA A 270 -38.78 -37.49 -14.58
N ARG A 271 -38.16 -38.44 -13.86
CA ARG A 271 -38.38 -39.89 -14.03
C ARG A 271 -39.78 -40.37 -13.51
N PHE A 272 -40.31 -39.73 -12.46
CA PHE A 272 -41.51 -40.21 -11.76
C PHE A 272 -42.71 -39.29 -11.79
N SER A 273 -42.63 -38.10 -12.44
CA SER A 273 -43.74 -37.13 -12.55
C SER A 273 -44.99 -37.71 -13.26
N ALA A 274 -44.78 -38.58 -14.26
CA ALA A 274 -45.88 -39.21 -15.01
C ALA A 274 -46.44 -40.49 -14.36
N ASN A 275 -45.86 -40.96 -13.27
CA ASN A 275 -46.26 -42.23 -12.65
C ASN A 275 -47.26 -41.97 -11.52
N ALA A 276 -48.53 -42.39 -11.70
CA ALA A 276 -49.63 -42.16 -10.76
C ALA A 276 -49.34 -42.65 -9.33
N SER A 277 -48.66 -43.81 -9.16
CA SER A 277 -48.33 -44.37 -7.84
C SER A 277 -47.21 -43.61 -7.10
N LYS A 278 -46.38 -42.86 -7.79
CA LYS A 278 -45.26 -42.10 -7.23
C LYS A 278 -45.45 -40.56 -7.30
N SER A 279 -46.57 -40.09 -7.82
CA SER A 279 -46.91 -38.69 -7.99
C SER A 279 -46.83 -37.88 -6.67
N LYS A 280 -47.31 -38.45 -5.56
CA LYS A 280 -47.19 -37.81 -4.23
C LYS A 280 -45.71 -37.61 -3.80
N GLN A 281 -44.86 -38.58 -4.10
CA GLN A 281 -43.41 -38.48 -3.80
C GLN A 281 -42.73 -37.43 -4.70
N ALA A 282 -43.08 -37.38 -6.00
CA ALA A 282 -42.54 -36.37 -6.92
C ALA A 282 -42.99 -34.94 -6.49
N THR A 283 -44.24 -34.77 -6.05
CA THR A 283 -44.73 -33.50 -5.52
C THR A 283 -44.02 -33.08 -4.24
N SER A 284 -43.75 -34.01 -3.31
CA SER A 284 -43.01 -33.74 -2.08
C SER A 284 -41.58 -33.30 -2.40
N ARG A 285 -40.90 -34.00 -3.35
CA ARG A 285 -39.55 -33.64 -3.76
C ARG A 285 -39.46 -32.32 -4.54
N LYS A 286 -40.51 -31.97 -5.30
CA LYS A 286 -40.65 -30.65 -5.91
C LYS A 286 -40.68 -29.54 -4.85
N LYS A 287 -41.49 -29.72 -3.78
CA LYS A 287 -41.51 -28.78 -2.65
C LYS A 287 -40.16 -28.70 -1.91
N MET A 288 -39.37 -29.79 -1.88
CA MET A 288 -37.99 -29.75 -1.34
C MET A 288 -37.03 -28.98 -2.27
N LEU A 289 -37.16 -29.18 -3.59
CA LEU A 289 -36.41 -28.43 -4.59
C LEU A 289 -36.64 -26.94 -4.50
N ASP A 290 -37.92 -26.52 -4.37
CA ASP A 290 -38.34 -25.11 -4.25
C ASP A 290 -37.79 -24.43 -2.97
N LYS A 291 -37.38 -25.21 -1.95
CA LYS A 291 -36.79 -24.72 -0.70
C LYS A 291 -35.27 -24.64 -0.71
N ILE A 292 -34.62 -25.27 -1.67
CA ILE A 292 -33.17 -25.23 -1.75
C ILE A 292 -32.75 -23.93 -2.43
N THR A 293 -32.20 -23.00 -1.67
CA THR A 293 -31.56 -21.81 -2.18
C THR A 293 -30.04 -22.02 -2.18
N LEU A 294 -29.40 -21.75 -3.30
CA LEU A 294 -27.95 -21.63 -3.34
C LEU A 294 -27.54 -20.38 -2.56
N ASP A 295 -26.47 -20.47 -1.80
CA ASP A 295 -25.89 -19.30 -1.18
C ASP A 295 -25.37 -18.40 -2.29
N ASP A 296 -25.77 -17.13 -2.26
CA ASP A 296 -25.28 -16.13 -3.20
C ASP A 296 -23.81 -15.83 -2.86
N ILE A 297 -22.90 -16.68 -3.32
CA ILE A 297 -21.47 -16.44 -3.23
C ILE A 297 -21.20 -15.36 -4.25
N LYS A 298 -21.31 -14.10 -3.83
CA LYS A 298 -20.83 -13.00 -4.64
C LYS A 298 -19.33 -13.20 -4.84
N PRO A 299 -18.86 -13.32 -6.08
CA PRO A 299 -17.42 -13.34 -6.31
C PRO A 299 -16.86 -12.05 -5.70
N SER A 300 -15.84 -12.16 -4.84
CA SER A 300 -15.22 -10.98 -4.24
C SER A 300 -14.90 -9.95 -5.32
N SER A 301 -15.08 -8.67 -5.02
CA SER A 301 -14.65 -7.59 -5.92
C SER A 301 -13.13 -7.58 -6.11
N ARG A 302 -12.41 -8.26 -5.23
CA ARG A 302 -10.97 -8.46 -5.32
C ARG A 302 -10.63 -9.38 -6.47
N ARG A 303 -9.84 -8.87 -7.39
CA ARG A 303 -9.36 -9.61 -8.54
C ARG A 303 -7.83 -9.61 -8.51
N TYR A 304 -7.25 -10.79 -8.66
CA TYR A 304 -5.81 -10.96 -8.74
C TYR A 304 -5.38 -10.94 -10.21
N PRO A 305 -4.45 -10.06 -10.61
CA PRO A 305 -3.87 -10.14 -11.94
C PRO A 305 -3.05 -11.42 -12.06
N TYR A 306 -2.97 -11.98 -13.27
CA TYR A 306 -2.17 -13.17 -13.51
C TYR A 306 -0.73 -12.75 -13.86
N VAL A 307 0.16 -12.82 -12.88
CA VAL A 307 1.59 -12.52 -13.07
C VAL A 307 2.37 -13.82 -13.11
N ARG A 308 3.00 -14.12 -14.26
CA ARG A 308 3.86 -15.27 -14.41
C ARG A 308 4.97 -14.99 -15.42
N PHE A 309 6.19 -14.94 -14.94
CA PHE A 309 7.37 -14.78 -15.78
C PHE A 309 7.87 -16.15 -16.25
N THR A 310 8.07 -16.30 -17.55
CA THR A 310 8.55 -17.56 -18.16
C THR A 310 9.71 -17.20 -19.10
N PRO A 311 10.95 -17.54 -18.75
CA PRO A 311 12.10 -17.21 -19.59
C PRO A 311 12.15 -18.09 -20.82
N ASP A 312 12.61 -17.55 -21.96
CA ASP A 312 12.82 -18.31 -23.22
C ASP A 312 13.98 -19.31 -23.09
N ARG A 313 14.96 -18.97 -22.27
CA ARG A 313 16.16 -19.81 -22.06
C ARG A 313 16.64 -19.75 -20.62
N GLU A 314 17.31 -20.79 -20.19
CA GLU A 314 17.95 -20.84 -18.88
C GLU A 314 19.23 -19.97 -18.85
N ILE A 315 19.58 -19.49 -17.66
CA ILE A 315 20.82 -18.77 -17.41
C ILE A 315 21.97 -19.82 -17.38
N GLY A 316 23.09 -19.50 -18.02
CA GLY A 316 24.31 -20.32 -17.94
C GLY A 316 24.99 -20.25 -16.57
N ASN A 317 26.26 -20.65 -16.52
CA ASN A 317 27.01 -20.70 -15.26
C ASN A 317 27.32 -19.32 -14.66
N ASP A 318 27.49 -18.30 -15.50
CA ASP A 318 27.81 -16.94 -15.07
C ASP A 318 26.57 -16.06 -15.25
N LEU A 319 26.20 -15.31 -14.21
CA LEU A 319 25.14 -14.32 -14.29
C LEU A 319 25.67 -12.91 -14.42
N LEU A 320 26.32 -12.39 -13.38
CA LEU A 320 26.71 -10.98 -13.29
C LEU A 320 27.97 -10.81 -12.45
N ILE A 321 28.93 -10.04 -12.98
CA ILE A 321 30.09 -9.53 -12.26
C ILE A 321 30.12 -8.01 -12.41
N VAL A 322 30.15 -7.31 -11.29
CA VAL A 322 30.30 -5.86 -11.17
C VAL A 322 31.63 -5.57 -10.51
N GLU A 323 32.48 -4.78 -11.15
CA GLU A 323 33.85 -4.48 -10.67
C GLU A 323 34.11 -2.96 -10.67
N GLY A 324 34.30 -2.36 -9.50
CA GLY A 324 34.72 -0.98 -9.30
C GLY A 324 33.80 0.09 -9.88
N VAL A 325 32.52 -0.18 -9.95
CA VAL A 325 31.53 0.74 -10.55
C VAL A 325 31.37 1.98 -9.68
N SER A 326 31.61 3.16 -10.29
CA SER A 326 31.31 4.46 -9.69
C SER A 326 30.46 5.30 -10.63
N LYS A 327 29.60 6.16 -10.06
CA LYS A 327 28.73 7.06 -10.81
C LYS A 327 28.41 8.33 -10.04
N THR A 328 28.52 9.46 -10.74
CA THR A 328 28.13 10.78 -10.29
C THR A 328 26.83 11.20 -10.97
N VAL A 329 25.85 11.65 -10.20
CA VAL A 329 24.57 12.17 -10.70
C VAL A 329 24.41 13.59 -10.14
N GLU A 330 24.13 14.56 -10.99
CA GLU A 330 23.94 15.98 -10.62
C GLU A 330 25.09 16.56 -9.75
N GLY A 331 26.33 16.10 -9.98
CA GLY A 331 27.51 16.56 -9.26
C GLY A 331 27.76 15.90 -7.91
N LYS A 332 26.91 14.94 -7.48
CA LYS A 332 27.07 14.14 -6.28
C LYS A 332 27.46 12.71 -6.67
N GLU A 333 28.53 12.17 -6.08
CA GLU A 333 28.89 10.76 -6.25
C GLU A 333 27.84 9.90 -5.52
N VAL A 334 27.08 9.10 -6.29
CA VAL A 334 25.99 8.24 -5.77
C VAL A 334 26.40 6.78 -5.68
N LEU A 335 27.36 6.35 -6.51
CA LEU A 335 27.99 5.03 -6.44
C LEU A 335 29.51 5.21 -6.37
N SER A 336 30.15 4.57 -5.39
CA SER A 336 31.59 4.64 -5.17
C SER A 336 32.16 3.24 -5.10
N ASN A 337 33.00 2.86 -6.08
CA ASN A 337 33.77 1.60 -6.13
C ASN A 337 32.93 0.32 -5.82
N VAL A 338 31.71 0.25 -6.35
CA VAL A 338 30.79 -0.86 -6.12
C VAL A 338 31.28 -2.13 -6.83
N SER A 339 31.49 -3.19 -6.06
CA SER A 339 31.95 -4.49 -6.59
C SER A 339 31.19 -5.64 -5.93
N PHE A 340 30.59 -6.51 -6.75
CA PHE A 340 29.92 -7.73 -6.28
C PHE A 340 29.70 -8.72 -7.42
N THR A 341 29.46 -9.99 -7.05
CA THR A 341 29.12 -11.06 -7.99
C THR A 341 27.82 -11.71 -7.57
N VAL A 342 26.99 -12.06 -8.55
CA VAL A 342 25.68 -12.69 -8.34
C VAL A 342 25.60 -13.98 -9.15
N ASN A 343 25.03 -15.02 -8.53
CA ASN A 343 24.90 -16.35 -9.12
C ASN A 343 23.57 -16.47 -9.89
N PRO A 344 23.46 -17.42 -10.83
CA PRO A 344 22.20 -17.75 -11.49
C PRO A 344 21.11 -18.13 -10.47
N ASN A 345 19.88 -17.68 -10.73
CA ASN A 345 18.67 -17.88 -9.91
C ASN A 345 18.65 -17.11 -8.57
N ASP A 346 19.66 -16.28 -8.27
CA ASP A 346 19.59 -15.38 -7.12
C ASP A 346 18.46 -14.35 -7.27
N LYS A 347 17.81 -14.06 -6.14
CA LYS A 347 16.81 -13.00 -5.96
C LYS A 347 17.46 -11.93 -5.08
N VAL A 348 17.93 -10.88 -5.71
CA VAL A 348 18.79 -9.87 -5.09
C VAL A 348 17.97 -8.65 -4.72
N ILE A 349 17.86 -8.36 -3.42
CA ILE A 349 17.38 -7.06 -2.94
C ILE A 349 18.54 -6.05 -2.92
N LEU A 350 18.33 -4.87 -3.47
CA LEU A 350 19.24 -3.73 -3.38
C LEU A 350 18.80 -2.81 -2.25
N LEU A 351 19.70 -2.55 -1.30
CA LEU A 351 19.49 -1.64 -0.18
C LEU A 351 20.42 -0.43 -0.27
N GLY A 352 20.10 0.66 0.42
CA GLY A 352 20.88 1.89 0.47
C GLY A 352 20.09 3.12 0.00
N ASP A 353 20.81 4.18 -0.39
CA ASP A 353 20.22 5.42 -0.87
C ASP A 353 19.35 5.20 -2.13
N GLU A 354 18.21 5.89 -2.21
CA GLU A 354 17.22 5.73 -3.31
C GLU A 354 17.85 6.03 -4.68
N VAL A 355 18.61 7.11 -4.78
CA VAL A 355 19.26 7.52 -6.04
C VAL A 355 20.32 6.50 -6.45
N ALA A 356 21.06 5.97 -5.47
CA ALA A 356 22.08 4.95 -5.70
C ALA A 356 21.47 3.64 -6.22
N LYS A 357 20.37 3.16 -5.61
CA LYS A 357 19.66 1.94 -6.03
C LYS A 357 19.13 2.07 -7.47
N THR A 358 18.40 3.14 -7.76
CA THR A 358 17.86 3.41 -9.11
C THR A 358 18.99 3.56 -10.14
N THR A 359 20.09 4.26 -9.78
CA THR A 359 21.24 4.44 -10.67
C THR A 359 21.91 3.10 -11.00
N LEU A 360 22.09 2.24 -9.99
CA LEU A 360 22.66 0.91 -10.23
C LEU A 360 21.74 0.06 -11.12
N LEU A 361 20.42 0.06 -10.89
CA LEU A 361 19.48 -0.67 -11.74
C LEU A 361 19.51 -0.18 -13.20
N LYS A 362 19.60 1.12 -13.45
CA LYS A 362 19.76 1.69 -14.80
C LYS A 362 21.07 1.25 -15.46
N ILE A 363 22.18 1.20 -14.70
CA ILE A 363 23.45 0.70 -15.20
C ILE A 363 23.35 -0.79 -15.53
N LEU A 364 22.75 -1.60 -14.66
CA LEU A 364 22.52 -3.03 -14.90
C LEU A 364 21.58 -3.28 -16.09
N ALA A 365 20.59 -2.42 -16.30
CA ALA A 365 19.70 -2.48 -17.48
C ALA A 365 20.43 -2.12 -18.78
N GLY A 366 21.50 -1.35 -18.70
CA GLY A 366 22.23 -0.80 -19.85
C GLY A 366 21.61 0.52 -20.35
N GLU A 367 20.80 1.19 -19.53
CA GLU A 367 20.23 2.51 -19.83
C GLU A 367 21.15 3.66 -19.40
N MET A 368 22.16 3.36 -18.57
CA MET A 368 23.15 4.33 -18.10
C MET A 368 24.54 3.70 -18.07
N GLU A 369 25.55 4.45 -18.53
CA GLU A 369 26.96 4.03 -18.43
C GLU A 369 27.55 4.46 -17.09
N PRO A 370 28.38 3.62 -16.44
CA PRO A 370 29.13 4.02 -15.26
C PRO A 370 30.24 5.01 -15.63
N ASP A 371 30.67 5.85 -14.67
CA ASP A 371 31.82 6.76 -14.89
C ASP A 371 33.15 6.00 -14.82
N SER A 372 33.18 4.93 -14.02
CA SER A 372 34.33 4.01 -13.94
C SER A 372 33.85 2.60 -13.57
N GLY A 373 34.72 1.62 -13.75
CA GLY A 373 34.41 0.22 -13.47
C GLY A 373 33.78 -0.52 -14.65
N THR A 374 33.36 -1.76 -14.44
CA THR A 374 32.79 -2.62 -15.48
C THR A 374 31.63 -3.46 -14.96
N VAL A 375 30.67 -3.68 -15.84
CA VAL A 375 29.53 -4.60 -15.61
C VAL A 375 29.56 -5.68 -16.68
N LYS A 376 29.74 -6.92 -16.27
CA LYS A 376 29.84 -8.08 -17.17
C LYS A 376 28.67 -9.03 -16.92
N TRP A 377 27.79 -9.13 -17.91
CA TRP A 377 26.70 -10.12 -17.91
C TRP A 377 27.13 -11.41 -18.60
N GLY A 378 26.62 -12.53 -18.11
CA GLY A 378 26.76 -13.81 -18.78
C GLY A 378 26.17 -13.81 -20.18
N ILE A 379 26.78 -14.55 -21.11
CA ILE A 379 26.43 -14.56 -22.56
C ILE A 379 24.96 -14.96 -22.80
N THR A 380 24.40 -15.80 -21.91
CA THR A 380 23.02 -16.30 -22.04
C THR A 380 21.97 -15.40 -21.38
N THR A 381 22.37 -14.29 -20.78
CA THR A 381 21.43 -13.40 -20.09
C THR A 381 20.61 -12.57 -21.07
N SER A 382 19.32 -12.44 -20.76
CA SER A 382 18.39 -11.49 -21.37
C SER A 382 17.71 -10.71 -20.26
N ARG A 383 17.62 -9.39 -20.39
CA ARG A 383 17.21 -8.49 -19.31
C ARG A 383 15.89 -7.80 -19.64
N SER A 384 15.03 -7.64 -18.64
CA SER A 384 13.86 -6.78 -18.72
C SER A 384 13.82 -5.86 -17.50
N TYR A 385 13.64 -4.57 -17.71
CA TYR A 385 13.68 -3.54 -16.68
C TYR A 385 12.35 -2.82 -16.55
N MET A 386 11.94 -2.61 -15.31
CA MET A 386 10.84 -1.77 -14.90
C MET A 386 11.36 -0.64 -14.03
N PRO A 387 11.41 0.60 -14.53
CA PRO A 387 11.85 1.77 -13.78
C PRO A 387 10.80 2.18 -12.75
N LYS A 388 11.24 2.90 -11.70
CA LYS A 388 10.38 3.50 -10.67
C LYS A 388 9.40 4.50 -11.27
N ASP A 389 9.86 5.39 -12.17
CA ASP A 389 9.03 6.28 -12.96
C ASP A 389 8.76 5.68 -14.33
N ASN A 390 7.51 5.32 -14.57
CA ASN A 390 7.03 4.72 -15.80
C ASN A 390 6.41 5.73 -16.78
N SER A 391 6.47 7.03 -16.49
CA SER A 391 5.77 8.08 -17.24
C SER A 391 6.14 8.10 -18.72
N GLU A 392 7.43 7.91 -19.04
CA GLU A 392 7.94 7.89 -20.42
C GLU A 392 7.26 6.84 -21.33
N TYR A 393 6.80 5.72 -20.75
CA TYR A 393 6.12 4.66 -21.50
C TYR A 393 4.69 4.97 -21.85
N PHE A 394 4.09 6.03 -21.28
CA PHE A 394 2.66 6.33 -21.40
C PHE A 394 2.34 7.76 -21.79
N GLU A 395 3.17 8.74 -21.42
CA GLU A 395 2.91 10.16 -21.65
C GLU A 395 2.87 10.49 -23.14
N GLY A 396 1.87 11.28 -23.52
CA GLY A 396 1.67 11.70 -24.91
C GLY A 396 1.21 10.61 -25.88
N LEU A 397 1.16 9.34 -25.46
CA LEU A 397 0.78 8.21 -26.31
C LEU A 397 -0.74 8.09 -26.42
N LYS A 398 -1.28 8.31 -27.62
CA LYS A 398 -2.71 8.15 -27.92
C LYS A 398 -3.08 6.72 -28.34
N LEU A 399 -2.19 5.76 -28.15
CA LEU A 399 -2.40 4.35 -28.48
C LEU A 399 -3.40 3.73 -27.49
N SER A 400 -4.21 2.78 -27.96
CA SER A 400 -4.96 1.87 -27.09
C SER A 400 -4.00 0.92 -26.37
N LEU A 401 -4.42 0.31 -25.25
CA LEU A 401 -3.56 -0.64 -24.53
C LEU A 401 -3.16 -1.85 -25.38
N VAL A 402 -4.03 -2.29 -26.29
CA VAL A 402 -3.72 -3.37 -27.22
C VAL A 402 -2.59 -2.95 -28.17
N GLU A 403 -2.67 -1.74 -28.76
CA GLU A 403 -1.63 -1.20 -29.64
C GLU A 403 -0.33 -0.93 -28.89
N TRP A 404 -0.42 -0.44 -27.67
CA TRP A 404 0.72 -0.22 -26.80
C TRP A 404 1.45 -1.54 -26.49
N LEU A 405 0.71 -2.58 -26.10
CA LEU A 405 1.30 -3.87 -25.76
C LEU A 405 1.87 -4.60 -26.98
N ARG A 406 1.27 -4.40 -28.18
CA ARG A 406 1.73 -4.98 -29.45
C ARG A 406 3.18 -4.62 -29.77
N GLN A 407 3.65 -3.45 -29.37
CA GLN A 407 5.03 -3.01 -29.61
C GLN A 407 6.08 -3.92 -28.95
N TYR A 408 5.67 -4.68 -27.92
CA TYR A 408 6.54 -5.54 -27.12
C TYR A 408 6.29 -7.05 -27.36
N ALA A 409 5.32 -7.37 -28.21
CA ALA A 409 4.96 -8.75 -28.52
C ALA A 409 5.87 -9.32 -29.63
N SER A 410 6.12 -10.63 -29.57
CA SER A 410 6.76 -11.34 -30.69
C SER A 410 5.78 -11.48 -31.86
N PRO A 411 6.27 -11.70 -33.09
CA PRO A 411 5.40 -11.88 -34.27
C PRO A 411 4.33 -12.97 -34.10
N GLU A 412 4.58 -13.96 -33.27
CA GLU A 412 3.63 -15.04 -32.96
C GLU A 412 2.53 -14.61 -31.97
N GLU A 413 2.79 -13.58 -31.18
CA GLU A 413 1.95 -13.10 -30.07
C GLU A 413 1.26 -11.77 -30.36
N GLU A 414 1.49 -11.14 -31.53
CA GLU A 414 0.98 -9.80 -31.87
C GLU A 414 -0.51 -9.76 -32.26
N SER A 415 -1.18 -10.94 -32.35
CA SER A 415 -2.59 -10.97 -32.73
C SER A 415 -3.47 -10.23 -31.71
N GLU A 416 -4.46 -9.47 -32.18
CA GLU A 416 -5.34 -8.71 -31.30
C GLU A 416 -6.07 -9.60 -30.27
N ALA A 417 -6.48 -10.80 -30.68
CA ALA A 417 -7.15 -11.74 -29.80
C ALA A 417 -6.23 -12.21 -28.66
N TYR A 418 -4.95 -12.48 -28.96
CA TYR A 418 -3.96 -12.86 -27.94
C TYR A 418 -3.72 -11.70 -26.96
N LEU A 419 -3.46 -10.49 -27.47
CA LEU A 419 -3.17 -9.31 -26.64
C LEU A 419 -4.36 -8.91 -25.77
N ARG A 420 -5.59 -8.98 -26.28
CA ARG A 420 -6.81 -8.76 -25.49
C ARG A 420 -6.98 -9.82 -24.39
N SER A 421 -6.71 -11.09 -24.70
CA SER A 421 -6.73 -12.17 -23.69
C SER A 421 -5.66 -11.94 -22.63
N PHE A 422 -4.47 -11.50 -23.04
CA PHE A 422 -3.36 -11.21 -22.13
C PHE A 422 -3.71 -10.03 -21.20
N LEU A 423 -4.20 -8.92 -21.74
CA LEU A 423 -4.66 -7.76 -20.97
C LEU A 423 -5.83 -8.14 -20.04
N GLY A 424 -6.74 -9.01 -20.48
CA GLY A 424 -7.84 -9.51 -19.65
C GLY A 424 -7.36 -10.25 -18.40
N ARG A 425 -6.28 -11.03 -18.52
CA ARG A 425 -5.62 -11.68 -17.37
C ARG A 425 -4.98 -10.67 -16.41
N MET A 426 -4.59 -9.50 -16.93
CA MET A 426 -4.07 -8.37 -16.14
C MET A 426 -5.16 -7.40 -15.71
N LEU A 427 -6.42 -7.85 -15.70
CA LEU A 427 -7.61 -7.14 -15.25
C LEU A 427 -8.06 -5.96 -16.14
N PHE A 428 -7.63 -5.94 -17.40
CA PHE A 428 -8.16 -5.03 -18.40
C PHE A 428 -9.19 -5.76 -19.27
N SER A 429 -10.45 -5.80 -18.80
CA SER A 429 -11.52 -6.55 -19.46
C SER A 429 -12.40 -5.66 -20.35
N GLY A 430 -12.89 -6.21 -21.46
CA GLY A 430 -13.84 -5.53 -22.36
C GLY A 430 -13.30 -4.21 -22.91
N GLU A 431 -13.99 -3.12 -22.60
CA GLU A 431 -13.62 -1.77 -23.08
C GLU A 431 -12.36 -1.21 -22.39
N GLU A 432 -11.98 -1.74 -21.24
CA GLU A 432 -10.76 -1.31 -20.54
C GLU A 432 -9.48 -1.60 -21.35
N ALA A 433 -9.45 -2.69 -22.12
CA ALA A 433 -8.35 -2.98 -23.02
C ALA A 433 -8.22 -1.96 -24.18
N LEU A 434 -9.25 -1.15 -24.42
CA LEU A 434 -9.28 -0.09 -25.43
C LEU A 434 -8.97 1.30 -24.84
N LYS A 435 -8.81 1.42 -23.52
CA LYS A 435 -8.36 2.67 -22.91
C LYS A 435 -7.08 3.16 -23.56
N ARG A 436 -6.90 4.47 -23.62
CA ARG A 436 -5.68 5.08 -24.14
C ARG A 436 -4.58 5.05 -23.06
N ALA A 437 -3.36 4.79 -23.47
CA ALA A 437 -2.21 4.64 -22.57
C ALA A 437 -1.98 5.84 -21.63
N HIS A 438 -2.22 7.06 -22.09
CA HIS A 438 -1.97 8.29 -21.32
C HIS A 438 -3.01 8.59 -20.22
N VAL A 439 -4.16 7.89 -20.19
CA VAL A 439 -5.22 8.11 -19.17
C VAL A 439 -5.19 7.10 -18.02
N LEU A 440 -4.18 6.25 -17.98
CA LEU A 440 -4.07 5.18 -16.98
C LEU A 440 -3.72 5.73 -15.59
N SER A 441 -4.32 5.13 -14.57
CA SER A 441 -3.89 5.31 -13.17
C SER A 441 -2.52 4.67 -12.93
N GLY A 442 -1.85 5.03 -11.81
CA GLY A 442 -0.55 4.46 -11.44
C GLY A 442 -0.56 2.92 -11.40
N GLY A 443 -1.54 2.32 -10.75
CA GLY A 443 -1.67 0.86 -10.70
C GLY A 443 -1.99 0.22 -12.05
N GLU A 444 -2.75 0.88 -12.93
CA GLU A 444 -2.98 0.41 -14.31
C GLU A 444 -1.69 0.47 -15.14
N LYS A 445 -0.92 1.56 -15.04
CA LYS A 445 0.41 1.68 -15.67
C LYS A 445 1.34 0.55 -15.22
N MET A 446 1.37 0.27 -13.91
CA MET A 446 2.19 -0.80 -13.35
C MET A 446 1.79 -2.18 -13.91
N ARG A 447 0.48 -2.52 -13.97
CA ARG A 447 0.02 -3.77 -14.58
C ARG A 447 0.36 -3.87 -16.08
N CYS A 448 0.37 -2.75 -16.80
CA CYS A 448 0.83 -2.71 -18.20
C CYS A 448 2.33 -2.99 -18.29
N MET A 449 3.15 -2.40 -17.42
CA MET A 449 4.61 -2.66 -17.36
C MET A 449 4.90 -4.12 -17.05
N LEU A 450 4.20 -4.73 -16.10
CA LEU A 450 4.30 -6.16 -15.82
C LEU A 450 3.93 -7.00 -17.05
N SER A 451 2.92 -6.58 -17.81
CA SER A 451 2.54 -7.24 -19.07
C SER A 451 3.68 -7.20 -20.09
N LYS A 452 4.30 -6.03 -20.30
CA LYS A 452 5.49 -5.84 -21.14
C LYS A 452 6.63 -6.77 -20.71
N MET A 453 6.91 -6.83 -19.42
CA MET A 453 7.98 -7.66 -18.88
C MET A 453 7.72 -9.17 -19.08
N MET A 454 6.48 -9.61 -18.90
CA MET A 454 6.11 -11.01 -19.15
C MET A 454 6.27 -11.39 -20.63
N LEU A 455 5.93 -10.49 -21.56
CA LEU A 455 6.10 -10.71 -23.00
C LEU A 455 7.57 -10.72 -23.43
N SER A 456 8.47 -10.05 -22.71
CA SER A 456 9.90 -10.04 -23.02
C SER A 456 10.57 -11.40 -22.85
N LYS A 457 9.97 -12.30 -22.06
CA LYS A 457 10.49 -13.64 -21.74
C LYS A 457 11.94 -13.64 -21.29
N ALA A 458 12.37 -12.53 -20.66
CA ALA A 458 13.72 -12.37 -20.14
C ALA A 458 14.00 -13.35 -18.99
N ASN A 459 15.28 -13.79 -18.86
CA ASN A 459 15.71 -14.63 -17.75
C ASN A 459 16.30 -13.84 -16.57
N VAL A 460 16.46 -12.53 -16.73
CA VAL A 460 16.83 -11.58 -15.67
C VAL A 460 15.80 -10.46 -15.62
N ILE A 461 15.23 -10.23 -14.45
CA ILE A 461 14.21 -9.19 -14.21
C ILE A 461 14.81 -8.16 -13.27
N LEU A 462 14.73 -6.88 -13.65
CA LEU A 462 15.16 -5.73 -12.88
C LEU A 462 13.91 -4.92 -12.52
N LEU A 463 13.64 -4.72 -11.23
CA LEU A 463 12.42 -4.08 -10.72
C LEU A 463 12.79 -2.95 -9.77
N ASP A 464 12.42 -1.73 -10.11
CA ASP A 464 12.60 -0.56 -9.25
C ASP A 464 11.27 -0.17 -8.61
N GLU A 465 11.11 -0.47 -7.32
CA GLU A 465 9.90 -0.26 -6.50
C GLU A 465 8.61 -0.83 -7.14
N PRO A 466 8.56 -2.14 -7.45
CA PRO A 466 7.44 -2.75 -8.18
C PRO A 466 6.12 -2.77 -7.42
N THR A 467 6.14 -2.56 -6.11
CA THR A 467 4.96 -2.57 -5.24
C THR A 467 4.24 -1.24 -5.18
N ASN A 468 4.91 -0.14 -5.62
CA ASN A 468 4.31 1.20 -5.59
C ASN A 468 3.03 1.26 -6.44
N HIS A 469 2.00 1.91 -5.90
CA HIS A 469 0.68 2.08 -6.53
C HIS A 469 -0.11 0.80 -6.80
N LEU A 470 0.37 -0.37 -6.38
CA LEU A 470 -0.37 -1.63 -6.46
C LEU A 470 -1.27 -1.82 -5.24
N ASP A 471 -2.41 -2.50 -5.44
CA ASP A 471 -3.23 -2.99 -4.34
C ASP A 471 -2.66 -4.31 -3.78
N LEU A 472 -3.13 -4.69 -2.60
CA LEU A 472 -2.71 -5.91 -1.91
C LEU A 472 -2.83 -7.16 -2.79
N GLU A 473 -3.87 -7.23 -3.62
CA GLU A 473 -4.11 -8.34 -4.55
C GLU A 473 -3.05 -8.37 -5.66
N SER A 474 -2.71 -7.21 -6.22
CA SER A 474 -1.67 -7.09 -7.25
C SER A 474 -0.27 -7.35 -6.68
N ILE A 475 0.04 -6.83 -5.47
CA ILE A 475 1.30 -7.12 -4.77
C ILE A 475 1.44 -8.62 -4.54
N THR A 476 0.36 -9.29 -4.08
CA THR A 476 0.36 -10.76 -3.90
C THR A 476 0.69 -11.48 -5.20
N ALA A 477 0.02 -11.10 -6.28
CA ALA A 477 0.21 -11.76 -7.58
C ALA A 477 1.64 -11.54 -8.12
N VAL A 478 2.22 -10.36 -7.94
CA VAL A 478 3.62 -10.07 -8.32
C VAL A 478 4.58 -10.89 -7.47
N ASN A 479 4.37 -10.93 -6.16
CA ASN A 479 5.17 -11.70 -5.22
C ASN A 479 5.20 -13.20 -5.60
N GLU A 480 4.03 -13.81 -5.75
CA GLU A 480 3.91 -15.21 -6.17
C GLU A 480 4.55 -15.46 -7.55
N GLY A 481 4.38 -14.51 -8.49
CA GLY A 481 4.97 -14.58 -9.82
C GLY A 481 6.51 -14.56 -9.80
N ILE A 482 7.12 -13.76 -8.91
CA ILE A 482 8.57 -13.67 -8.73
C ILE A 482 9.12 -14.89 -7.99
N ILE A 483 8.44 -15.37 -6.94
CA ILE A 483 8.83 -16.59 -6.21
C ILE A 483 8.85 -17.79 -7.18
N ALA A 484 7.85 -17.92 -8.03
CA ALA A 484 7.75 -19.01 -9.01
C ALA A 484 8.72 -18.86 -10.21
N PHE A 485 9.30 -17.69 -10.42
CA PHE A 485 10.19 -17.41 -11.55
C PHE A 485 11.52 -18.14 -11.42
N LYS A 486 11.91 -18.89 -12.45
CA LYS A 486 13.15 -19.68 -12.50
C LYS A 486 14.39 -18.91 -12.98
N GLY A 487 14.32 -17.61 -13.15
CA GLY A 487 15.43 -16.75 -13.50
C GLY A 487 15.93 -15.95 -12.31
N SER A 488 16.83 -14.98 -12.54
CA SER A 488 17.35 -14.08 -11.52
C SER A 488 16.58 -12.77 -11.48
N VAL A 489 16.47 -12.19 -10.28
CA VAL A 489 15.76 -10.92 -10.06
C VAL A 489 16.66 -9.98 -9.27
N PHE A 490 16.71 -8.72 -9.69
CA PHE A 490 17.25 -7.62 -8.91
C PHE A 490 16.09 -6.65 -8.65
N PHE A 491 15.88 -6.30 -7.41
CA PHE A 491 14.74 -5.44 -7.09
C PHE A 491 15.04 -4.50 -5.93
N THR A 492 14.28 -3.42 -5.89
CA THR A 492 14.15 -2.53 -4.73
C THR A 492 12.73 -2.61 -4.22
N SER A 493 12.50 -2.46 -2.95
CA SER A 493 11.17 -2.33 -2.34
C SER A 493 11.29 -1.80 -0.92
N HIS A 494 10.22 -1.17 -0.43
CA HIS A 494 10.02 -0.83 0.97
C HIS A 494 9.07 -1.81 1.68
N ASP A 495 8.42 -2.70 0.94
CA ASP A 495 7.52 -3.72 1.46
C ASP A 495 8.33 -4.87 2.09
N TYR A 496 8.30 -4.94 3.43
CA TYR A 496 9.05 -5.94 4.20
C TYR A 496 8.69 -7.37 3.79
N GLU A 497 7.40 -7.70 3.70
CA GLU A 497 6.91 -9.04 3.35
C GLU A 497 7.33 -9.44 1.94
N PHE A 498 7.26 -8.48 1.00
CA PHE A 498 7.71 -8.69 -0.37
C PHE A 498 9.21 -8.99 -0.43
N ILE A 499 10.03 -8.25 0.32
CA ILE A 499 11.48 -8.50 0.38
C ILE A 499 11.76 -9.85 1.04
N GLN A 500 11.18 -10.11 2.22
CA GLN A 500 11.45 -11.30 3.02
C GLN A 500 11.08 -12.59 2.31
N THR A 501 9.99 -12.59 1.54
CA THR A 501 9.51 -13.79 0.84
C THR A 501 10.25 -14.07 -0.46
N ILE A 502 10.91 -13.07 -1.05
CA ILE A 502 11.58 -13.18 -2.35
C ILE A 502 13.10 -13.29 -2.20
N ALA A 503 13.71 -12.40 -1.39
CA ALA A 503 15.17 -12.22 -1.38
C ALA A 503 15.90 -13.42 -0.75
N ASN A 504 16.91 -13.94 -1.47
CA ASN A 504 17.89 -14.89 -0.94
C ASN A 504 19.32 -14.30 -0.95
N ARG A 505 19.47 -13.07 -1.43
CA ARG A 505 20.73 -12.32 -1.45
C ARG A 505 20.47 -10.84 -1.22
N VAL A 506 21.30 -10.22 -0.41
CA VAL A 506 21.25 -8.79 -0.09
C VAL A 506 22.50 -8.11 -0.62
N VAL A 507 22.33 -7.01 -1.36
CA VAL A 507 23.38 -6.10 -1.77
C VAL A 507 23.04 -4.71 -1.23
N GLU A 508 23.76 -4.28 -0.19
CA GLU A 508 23.60 -2.93 0.36
C GLU A 508 24.67 -2.00 -0.22
N LEU A 509 24.21 -0.91 -0.82
CA LEU A 509 25.06 0.16 -1.34
C LEU A 509 25.44 1.10 -0.19
N THR A 510 26.74 1.29 0.00
CA THR A 510 27.28 2.17 1.03
C THR A 510 28.20 3.22 0.39
N PRO A 511 28.52 4.33 1.08
CA PRO A 511 29.48 5.31 0.57
C PRO A 511 30.87 4.74 0.25
N GLU A 512 31.23 3.59 0.84
CA GLU A 512 32.52 2.94 0.69
C GLU A 512 32.51 1.78 -0.33
N GLY A 513 31.35 1.49 -0.96
CA GLY A 513 31.18 0.40 -1.91
C GLY A 513 29.90 -0.40 -1.71
N ALA A 514 29.97 -1.74 -1.75
CA ALA A 514 28.81 -2.60 -1.57
C ALA A 514 29.07 -3.73 -0.57
N ILE A 515 28.07 -4.00 0.28
CA ILE A 515 28.03 -5.19 1.14
C ILE A 515 27.17 -6.24 0.44
N ASN A 516 27.78 -7.37 0.03
CA ASN A 516 27.07 -8.46 -0.63
C ASN A 516 27.00 -9.68 0.28
N LYS A 517 25.79 -10.14 0.62
CA LYS A 517 25.55 -11.27 1.51
C LYS A 517 24.51 -12.23 0.91
N GLU A 518 24.83 -13.52 0.96
CA GLU A 518 23.92 -14.60 0.55
C GLU A 518 23.13 -15.06 1.77
N MET A 519 22.03 -14.37 2.04
CA MET A 519 21.10 -14.63 3.14
C MET A 519 19.76 -13.95 2.83
N ASP A 520 18.70 -14.36 3.54
CA ASP A 520 17.43 -13.67 3.50
C ASP A 520 17.49 -12.33 4.24
N TYR A 521 16.44 -11.55 4.08
CA TYR A 521 16.40 -10.18 4.57
C TYR A 521 16.37 -10.08 6.09
N GLU A 522 15.63 -10.95 6.78
CA GLU A 522 15.55 -10.96 8.25
C GLU A 522 16.90 -11.27 8.88
N ASN A 523 17.60 -12.28 8.36
CA ASN A 523 18.97 -12.60 8.80
C ASN A 523 19.94 -11.45 8.52
N TYR A 524 19.74 -10.69 7.44
CA TYR A 524 20.53 -9.49 7.17
C TYR A 524 20.27 -8.38 8.18
N LEU A 525 19.03 -8.13 8.55
CA LEU A 525 18.68 -7.13 9.57
C LEU A 525 19.26 -7.50 10.94
N ARG A 526 19.25 -8.80 11.31
CA ARG A 526 19.95 -9.30 12.51
C ARG A 526 21.46 -9.10 12.43
N PHE A 527 22.07 -9.38 11.29
CA PHE A 527 23.50 -9.14 11.06
C PHE A 527 23.87 -7.66 11.24
N LYS A 528 22.99 -6.73 10.87
CA LYS A 528 23.16 -5.29 11.06
C LYS A 528 22.80 -4.82 12.48
N GLY A 529 22.22 -5.67 13.34
CA GLY A 529 21.76 -5.31 14.68
C GLY A 529 20.52 -4.39 14.68
N ILE A 530 19.74 -4.42 13.60
CA ILE A 530 18.50 -3.64 13.47
C ILE A 530 17.34 -4.36 14.16
N ILE A 531 17.35 -5.69 14.14
CA ILE A 531 16.40 -6.56 14.82
C ILE A 531 17.15 -7.61 15.66
N ASP A 532 16.50 -8.15 16.70
CA ASP A 532 17.04 -9.17 17.62
C ASP A 532 17.11 -10.57 16.97
#